data_c5007f1b4ff2c0bd28917f282fdac20f
#
_entry.id   c5007f1b4ff2c0bd28917f282fdac20f
#
_cell.length_a   1.000
_cell.length_b   1.000
_cell.length_c   1.000
_cell.angle_alpha   90.00
_cell.angle_beta   90.00
_cell.angle_gamma   90.00
#
_symmetry.space_group_name_H-M   'P 1'
#
loop_
_entity.id
_entity.type
_entity.pdbx_description
1 polymer ?
#
loop_
_entity_poly.entity_id
_entity_poly.type
_entity_poly.pdbx_seq_one_letter_code
_entity_poly.pdbx_strand_id
1 'polypeptide(L)'
;MIVKVDRPTRGGAHRGEMRARILIIEGRYYEEIGDLLVGAAVEALNEQGATHEHIVVPGALEIPQVLVQAASAGLVPRRAENGRFDGVVALGCVIRGETAHYDIVCNNANHWLMETAVRHAVPVGNGILTVDTEAQALARARAGKGADAAHACLRILELQRTFEGQSA
;
A
#
# COMPACT_ATOMS: atom_id res chain seq x y z
N MET A 1 10.71 15.39 -24.72
CA MET A 1 10.21 16.46 -23.84
C MET A 1 9.48 15.81 -22.68
N ILE A 2 10.07 15.82 -21.48
CA ILE A 2 9.42 15.25 -20.28
C ILE A 2 8.50 16.33 -19.75
N VAL A 3 7.19 16.16 -19.92
CA VAL A 3 6.21 17.03 -19.28
C VAL A 3 6.26 16.74 -17.78
N LYS A 4 6.81 17.66 -16.97
CA LYS A 4 6.59 17.67 -15.54
C LYS A 4 5.09 17.87 -15.29
N VAL A 5 4.39 16.78 -15.03
CA VAL A 5 3.05 16.90 -14.46
C VAL A 5 3.25 17.34 -13.02
N ASP A 6 2.87 18.56 -12.69
CA ASP A 6 2.77 19.00 -11.31
C ASP A 6 1.84 18.03 -10.59
N ARG A 7 2.39 17.37 -9.57
CA ARG A 7 1.55 16.53 -8.70
C ARG A 7 0.49 17.43 -8.11
N PRO A 8 -0.79 17.04 -8.14
CA PRO A 8 -1.79 17.78 -7.39
C PRO A 8 -1.28 17.91 -5.96
N THR A 9 -1.24 19.13 -5.47
CA THR A 9 -0.94 19.42 -4.08
C THR A 9 -1.72 18.46 -3.21
N ARG A 10 -1.03 17.77 -2.30
CA ARG A 10 -1.60 16.82 -1.33
C ARG A 10 -2.93 17.38 -0.87
N GLY A 11 -4.02 16.69 -1.22
CA GLY A 11 -5.37 17.13 -0.89
C GLY A 11 -5.40 17.45 0.59
N GLY A 12 -6.00 18.60 0.93
CA GLY A 12 -5.97 19.14 2.26
C GLY A 12 -6.27 18.07 3.29
N ALA A 13 -5.43 17.98 4.31
CA ALA A 13 -5.64 17.09 5.43
C ALA A 13 -7.08 17.29 5.93
N HIS A 14 -7.93 16.31 5.76
CA HIS A 14 -9.17 16.26 6.51
C HIS A 14 -8.76 16.25 8.00
N ARG A 15 -9.08 17.33 8.71
CA ARG A 15 -8.83 17.47 10.15
C ARG A 15 -9.84 16.64 10.97
N GLY A 16 -10.13 15.45 10.52
CA GLY A 16 -10.96 14.48 11.20
C GLY A 16 -10.18 13.20 11.44
N GLU A 17 -10.19 12.69 12.64
CA GLU A 17 -9.62 11.40 12.98
C GLU A 17 -10.29 10.31 12.13
N MET A 18 -9.56 9.73 11.20
CA MET A 18 -10.06 8.65 10.36
C MET A 18 -9.98 7.34 11.17
N ARG A 19 -11.09 6.93 11.80
CA ARG A 19 -11.18 5.64 12.49
C ARG A 19 -11.12 4.50 11.47
N ALA A 20 -9.91 4.10 11.12
CA ALA A 20 -9.62 3.03 10.19
C ALA A 20 -8.64 2.03 10.79
N ARG A 21 -8.75 0.78 10.37
CA ARG A 21 -7.80 -0.28 10.70
C ARG A 21 -7.21 -0.83 9.42
N ILE A 22 -5.92 -0.68 9.27
CA ILE A 22 -5.18 -0.96 8.03
C ILE A 22 -4.28 -2.18 8.23
N LEU A 23 -4.28 -3.07 7.24
CA LEU A 23 -3.32 -4.15 7.16
C LEU A 23 -2.14 -3.71 6.31
N ILE A 24 -0.95 -3.66 6.90
CA ILE A 24 0.31 -3.49 6.16
C ILE A 24 0.82 -4.88 5.78
N ILE A 25 1.01 -5.09 4.47
CA ILE A 25 1.64 -6.31 3.95
C ILE A 25 2.98 -5.91 3.36
N GLU A 26 4.06 -6.37 3.97
CA GLU A 26 5.42 -6.05 3.56
C GLU A 26 6.13 -7.26 2.97
N GLY A 27 6.58 -7.15 1.73
CA GLY A 27 7.56 -8.05 1.13
C GLY A 27 8.97 -7.61 1.55
N ARG A 28 9.51 -8.24 2.59
CA ARG A 28 10.81 -7.85 3.17
C ARG A 28 11.94 -8.64 2.53
N TYR A 29 12.50 -8.08 1.48
CA TYR A 29 13.69 -8.60 0.82
C TYR A 29 14.93 -7.77 1.15
N TYR A 30 14.79 -6.43 1.25
CA TYR A 30 15.85 -5.47 1.60
C TYR A 30 15.50 -4.81 2.93
N GLU A 31 16.30 -5.06 3.98
CA GLU A 31 16.01 -4.64 5.36
C GLU A 31 15.90 -3.12 5.50
N GLU A 32 16.92 -2.36 5.10
CA GLU A 32 16.95 -0.90 5.25
C GLU A 32 15.81 -0.23 4.48
N ILE A 33 15.56 -0.67 3.25
CA ILE A 33 14.48 -0.12 2.42
C ILE A 33 13.12 -0.44 3.04
N GLY A 34 12.94 -1.67 3.56
CA GLY A 34 11.74 -2.08 4.26
C GLY A 34 11.47 -1.22 5.50
N ASP A 35 12.48 -0.98 6.33
CA ASP A 35 12.36 -0.15 7.52
C ASP A 35 11.93 1.29 7.19
N LEU A 36 12.50 1.87 6.14
CA LEU A 36 12.14 3.23 5.68
C LEU A 36 10.70 3.28 5.15
N LEU A 37 10.28 2.29 4.38
CA LEU A 37 8.92 2.24 3.82
C LEU A 37 7.89 2.05 4.93
N VAL A 38 8.10 1.09 5.81
CA VAL A 38 7.18 0.79 6.93
C VAL A 38 7.11 1.97 7.89
N GLY A 39 8.26 2.53 8.28
CA GLY A 39 8.31 3.69 9.18
C GLY A 39 7.49 4.85 8.66
N ALA A 40 7.66 5.22 7.39
CA ALA A 40 6.92 6.32 6.77
C ALA A 40 5.41 6.02 6.64
N ALA A 41 5.04 4.77 6.32
CA ALA A 41 3.64 4.37 6.24
C ALA A 41 2.96 4.42 7.62
N VAL A 42 3.61 3.89 8.65
CA VAL A 42 3.09 3.88 10.03
C VAL A 42 2.91 5.31 10.55
N GLU A 43 3.89 6.18 10.34
CA GLU A 43 3.79 7.59 10.73
C GLU A 43 2.57 8.25 10.05
N ALA A 44 2.42 8.09 8.74
CA ALA A 44 1.30 8.66 7.99
C ALA A 44 -0.07 8.11 8.47
N LEU A 45 -0.17 6.82 8.79
CA LEU A 45 -1.40 6.24 9.35
C LEU A 45 -1.71 6.81 10.73
N ASN A 46 -0.71 6.91 11.60
CA ASN A 46 -0.88 7.46 12.95
C ASN A 46 -1.32 8.92 12.93
N GLU A 47 -0.76 9.74 12.04
CA GLU A 47 -1.14 11.15 11.87
C GLU A 47 -2.62 11.30 11.46
N GLN A 48 -3.19 10.31 10.79
CA GLN A 48 -4.61 10.28 10.39
C GLN A 48 -5.50 9.57 11.41
N GLY A 49 -4.97 9.13 12.55
CA GLY A 49 -5.73 8.41 13.58
C GLY A 49 -6.11 6.98 13.20
N ALA A 50 -5.47 6.41 12.17
CA ALA A 50 -5.67 5.02 11.78
C ALA A 50 -4.79 4.07 12.61
N THR A 51 -5.33 2.91 12.95
CA THR A 51 -4.57 1.80 13.55
C THR A 51 -4.11 0.83 12.47
N HIS A 52 -3.12 0.02 12.76
CA HIS A 52 -2.61 -0.95 11.78
C HIS A 52 -2.18 -2.26 12.42
N GLU A 53 -2.13 -3.29 11.59
CA GLU A 53 -1.39 -4.53 11.83
C GLU A 53 -0.40 -4.73 10.68
N HIS A 54 0.71 -5.38 10.97
CA HIS A 54 1.82 -5.56 10.04
C HIS A 54 2.13 -7.03 9.85
N ILE A 55 2.05 -7.50 8.60
CA ILE A 55 2.45 -8.85 8.18
C ILE A 55 3.66 -8.73 7.27
N VAL A 56 4.66 -9.56 7.55
CA VAL A 56 5.88 -9.67 6.74
C VAL A 56 5.87 -10.96 5.94
N VAL A 57 6.17 -10.84 4.66
CA VAL A 57 6.33 -11.97 3.72
C VAL A 57 7.69 -11.88 3.02
N PRO A 58 8.19 -12.98 2.41
CA PRO A 58 9.55 -12.99 1.85
C PRO A 58 9.81 -11.97 0.76
N GLY A 59 8.84 -11.69 -0.11
CA GLY A 59 9.05 -10.80 -1.24
C GLY A 59 7.75 -10.27 -1.85
N ALA A 60 7.88 -9.54 -2.95
CA ALA A 60 6.76 -8.85 -3.60
C ALA A 60 5.69 -9.82 -4.13
N LEU A 61 6.07 -11.00 -4.63
CA LEU A 61 5.12 -11.98 -5.18
C LEU A 61 4.16 -12.55 -4.12
N GLU A 62 4.53 -12.55 -2.85
CA GLU A 62 3.69 -13.04 -1.76
C GLU A 62 2.65 -12.01 -1.32
N ILE A 63 2.85 -10.73 -1.61
CA ILE A 63 1.96 -9.65 -1.18
C ILE A 63 0.52 -9.85 -1.72
N PRO A 64 0.29 -10.04 -3.02
CA PRO A 64 -1.07 -10.26 -3.52
C PRO A 64 -1.68 -11.57 -3.02
N GLN A 65 -0.87 -12.57 -2.70
CA GLN A 65 -1.36 -13.82 -2.12
C GLN A 65 -1.93 -13.62 -0.70
N VAL A 66 -1.30 -12.77 0.12
CA VAL A 66 -1.84 -12.39 1.44
C VAL A 66 -3.13 -11.60 1.27
N LEU A 67 -3.17 -10.65 0.33
CA LEU A 67 -4.37 -9.86 0.08
C LEU A 67 -5.57 -10.73 -0.30
N VAL A 68 -5.40 -11.67 -1.23
CA VAL A 68 -6.51 -12.53 -1.65
C VAL A 68 -6.97 -13.47 -0.53
N GLN A 69 -6.05 -13.96 0.31
CA GLN A 69 -6.40 -14.77 1.48
C GLN A 69 -7.23 -13.97 2.48
N ALA A 70 -6.82 -12.74 2.78
CA ALA A 70 -7.55 -11.87 3.68
C ALA A 70 -8.94 -11.50 3.13
N ALA A 71 -9.04 -11.20 1.83
CA ALA A 71 -10.30 -10.89 1.16
C ALA A 71 -11.24 -12.09 1.15
N SER A 72 -10.74 -13.28 0.79
CA SER A 72 -11.51 -14.54 0.75
C SER A 72 -12.00 -14.98 2.12
N ALA A 73 -11.24 -14.66 3.18
CA ALA A 73 -11.63 -14.91 4.56
C ALA A 73 -12.64 -13.88 5.13
N GLY A 74 -13.01 -12.86 4.35
CA GLY A 74 -13.90 -11.79 4.79
C GLY A 74 -13.27 -10.79 5.75
N LEU A 75 -11.94 -10.78 5.90
CA LEU A 75 -11.24 -9.89 6.81
C LEU A 75 -11.10 -8.46 6.26
N VAL A 76 -11.10 -8.30 4.95
CA VAL A 76 -10.99 -7.02 4.24
C VAL A 76 -11.81 -7.05 2.93
N PRO A 77 -12.53 -5.97 2.57
CA PRO A 77 -12.81 -4.78 3.38
C PRO A 77 -13.76 -5.08 4.54
N ARG A 78 -13.72 -4.28 5.59
CA ARG A 78 -14.57 -4.44 6.79
C ARG A 78 -16.02 -4.07 6.51
N ARG A 79 -16.75 -4.95 5.86
CA ARG A 79 -18.17 -4.79 5.54
C ARG A 79 -19.06 -5.85 6.19
N ALA A 80 -18.46 -6.95 6.61
CA ALA A 80 -19.15 -8.09 7.21
C ALA A 80 -18.84 -8.17 8.72
N GLU A 81 -19.60 -8.98 9.41
CA GLU A 81 -19.47 -9.22 10.87
C GLU A 81 -18.05 -9.64 11.28
N ASN A 82 -17.32 -10.34 10.40
CA ASN A 82 -15.94 -10.78 10.63
C ASN A 82 -14.89 -9.82 10.04
N GLY A 83 -15.32 -8.69 9.48
CA GLY A 83 -14.40 -7.71 8.89
C GLY A 83 -13.46 -7.12 9.93
N ARG A 84 -12.15 -7.17 9.64
CA ARG A 84 -11.10 -6.72 10.55
C ARG A 84 -10.39 -5.48 10.08
N PHE A 85 -10.18 -5.37 8.76
CA PHE A 85 -9.44 -4.28 8.16
C PHE A 85 -10.29 -3.50 7.17
N ASP A 86 -10.10 -2.19 7.15
CA ASP A 86 -10.78 -1.29 6.22
C ASP A 86 -10.05 -1.18 4.89
N GLY A 87 -8.73 -1.37 4.90
CA GLY A 87 -7.88 -1.28 3.72
C GLY A 87 -6.52 -1.93 3.93
N VAL A 88 -5.72 -1.90 2.88
CA VAL A 88 -4.39 -2.54 2.84
C VAL A 88 -3.35 -1.57 2.31
N VAL A 89 -2.17 -1.58 2.91
CA VAL A 89 -0.96 -0.92 2.39
C VAL A 89 0.04 -2.01 2.02
N ALA A 90 0.39 -2.09 0.75
CA ALA A 90 1.37 -3.03 0.23
C ALA A 90 2.73 -2.33 0.11
N LEU A 91 3.74 -2.87 0.77
CA LEU A 91 5.10 -2.33 0.78
C LEU A 91 6.10 -3.39 0.33
N GLY A 92 7.06 -2.99 -0.47
CA GLY A 92 8.11 -3.87 -0.94
C GLY A 92 9.07 -3.14 -1.87
N CYS A 93 10.07 -3.86 -2.33
CA CYS A 93 11.04 -3.33 -3.28
C CYS A 93 11.55 -4.42 -4.21
N VAL A 94 11.56 -4.15 -5.49
CA VAL A 94 12.16 -4.99 -6.51
C VAL A 94 13.23 -4.18 -7.22
N ILE A 95 14.48 -4.64 -7.16
CA ILE A 95 15.62 -4.02 -7.82
C ILE A 95 16.00 -4.89 -9.03
N ARG A 96 16.19 -4.25 -10.18
CA ARG A 96 16.57 -4.96 -11.42
C ARG A 96 17.89 -5.71 -11.26
N GLY A 97 17.84 -6.99 -11.58
CA GLY A 97 19.01 -7.86 -11.69
C GLY A 97 19.42 -8.08 -13.16
N GLU A 98 20.27 -9.08 -13.38
CA GLU A 98 20.82 -9.41 -14.70
C GLU A 98 19.87 -10.22 -15.60
N THR A 99 18.77 -10.72 -15.05
CA THR A 99 17.82 -11.61 -15.74
C THR A 99 16.45 -10.98 -15.89
N ALA A 100 15.58 -11.61 -16.69
CA ALA A 100 14.18 -11.22 -16.86
C ALA A 100 13.33 -11.41 -15.60
N HIS A 101 13.87 -11.95 -14.51
CA HIS A 101 13.14 -12.21 -13.27
C HIS A 101 12.51 -10.93 -12.69
N TYR A 102 13.20 -9.80 -12.79
CA TYR A 102 12.67 -8.49 -12.39
C TYR A 102 11.31 -8.19 -13.05
N ASP A 103 11.21 -8.35 -14.37
CA ASP A 103 9.99 -8.04 -15.11
C ASP A 103 8.83 -8.99 -14.69
N ILE A 104 9.14 -10.27 -14.47
CA ILE A 104 8.18 -11.26 -13.99
C ILE A 104 7.65 -10.87 -12.61
N VAL A 105 8.53 -10.53 -11.67
CA VAL A 105 8.14 -10.15 -10.30
C VAL A 105 7.34 -8.86 -10.30
N CYS A 106 7.82 -7.81 -10.98
CA CYS A 106 7.13 -6.52 -11.02
C CYS A 106 5.74 -6.63 -11.64
N ASN A 107 5.63 -7.29 -12.79
CA ASN A 107 4.37 -7.40 -13.51
C ASN A 107 3.35 -8.23 -12.73
N ASN A 108 3.75 -9.39 -12.21
CA ASN A 108 2.82 -10.26 -11.51
C ASN A 108 2.42 -9.71 -10.13
N ALA A 109 3.37 -9.19 -9.35
CA ALA A 109 3.04 -8.61 -8.05
C ALA A 109 2.04 -7.46 -8.18
N ASN A 110 2.30 -6.51 -9.09
CA ASN A 110 1.43 -5.35 -9.27
C ASN A 110 0.09 -5.71 -9.93
N HIS A 111 0.08 -6.57 -10.95
CA HIS A 111 -1.13 -6.98 -11.62
C HIS A 111 -2.10 -7.66 -10.64
N TRP A 112 -1.64 -8.69 -9.94
CA TRP A 112 -2.50 -9.45 -9.05
C TRP A 112 -2.89 -8.69 -7.78
N LEU A 113 -2.04 -7.79 -7.31
CA LEU A 113 -2.38 -6.88 -6.23
C LEU A 113 -3.57 -5.99 -6.60
N MET A 114 -3.47 -5.33 -7.75
CA MET A 114 -4.50 -4.38 -8.20
C MET A 114 -5.76 -5.08 -8.70
N GLU A 115 -5.62 -6.21 -9.38
CA GLU A 115 -6.78 -7.01 -9.80
C GLU A 115 -7.58 -7.51 -8.60
N THR A 116 -6.91 -8.03 -7.57
CA THR A 116 -7.56 -8.45 -6.33
C THR A 116 -8.22 -7.28 -5.61
N ALA A 117 -7.52 -6.14 -5.50
CA ALA A 117 -8.07 -4.92 -4.90
C ALA A 117 -9.36 -4.46 -5.58
N VAL A 118 -9.36 -4.38 -6.90
CA VAL A 118 -10.52 -3.95 -7.69
C VAL A 118 -11.66 -4.98 -7.60
N ARG A 119 -11.37 -6.26 -7.75
CA ARG A 119 -12.36 -7.34 -7.70
C ARG A 119 -13.10 -7.41 -6.36
N HIS A 120 -12.40 -7.20 -5.27
CA HIS A 120 -12.96 -7.27 -3.92
C HIS A 120 -13.32 -5.90 -3.34
N ALA A 121 -13.16 -4.82 -4.10
CA ALA A 121 -13.36 -3.44 -3.65
C ALA A 121 -12.60 -3.11 -2.35
N VAL A 122 -11.37 -3.57 -2.25
CA VAL A 122 -10.47 -3.29 -1.12
C VAL A 122 -9.69 -2.01 -1.40
N PRO A 123 -9.75 -1.00 -0.53
CA PRO A 123 -8.84 0.14 -0.61
C PRO A 123 -7.39 -0.33 -0.44
N VAL A 124 -6.56 -0.12 -1.46
CA VAL A 124 -5.15 -0.54 -1.46
C VAL A 124 -4.25 0.63 -1.82
N GLY A 125 -3.25 0.86 -0.97
CA GLY A 125 -2.11 1.72 -1.30
C GLY A 125 -0.93 0.86 -1.74
N ASN A 126 -0.44 1.08 -2.96
CA ASN A 126 0.69 0.33 -3.52
C ASN A 126 1.99 1.10 -3.32
N GLY A 127 2.82 0.63 -2.41
CA GLY A 127 4.16 1.12 -2.11
C GLY A 127 5.26 0.13 -2.49
N ILE A 128 5.03 -0.73 -3.47
CA ILE A 128 6.05 -1.63 -4.02
C ILE A 128 6.94 -0.82 -4.95
N LEU A 129 8.19 -0.60 -4.56
CA LEU A 129 9.18 0.07 -5.38
C LEU A 129 9.67 -0.88 -6.49
N THR A 130 9.76 -0.35 -7.71
CA THR A 130 10.29 -1.05 -8.86
C THR A 130 11.37 -0.16 -9.49
N VAL A 131 12.63 -0.51 -9.28
CA VAL A 131 13.77 0.36 -9.55
C VAL A 131 14.93 -0.41 -10.20
N ASP A 132 15.84 0.30 -10.84
CA ASP A 132 16.99 -0.29 -11.47
C ASP A 132 18.17 -0.47 -10.50
N THR A 133 18.29 0.38 -9.48
CA THR A 133 19.41 0.37 -8.53
C THR A 133 18.95 0.54 -7.08
N GLU A 134 19.80 0.08 -6.17
CA GLU A 134 19.59 0.27 -4.73
C GLU A 134 19.56 1.76 -4.35
N ALA A 135 20.42 2.58 -4.96
CA ALA A 135 20.41 4.03 -4.74
C ALA A 135 19.06 4.66 -5.10
N GLN A 136 18.44 4.23 -6.18
CA GLN A 136 17.09 4.66 -6.55
C GLN A 136 16.04 4.21 -5.53
N ALA A 137 16.16 2.99 -5.01
CA ALA A 137 15.27 2.49 -3.98
C ALA A 137 15.35 3.31 -2.69
N LEU A 138 16.56 3.51 -2.18
CA LEU A 138 16.80 4.32 -0.98
C LEU A 138 16.31 5.75 -1.14
N ALA A 139 16.58 6.39 -2.28
CA ALA A 139 16.10 7.75 -2.55
C ALA A 139 14.57 7.85 -2.50
N ARG A 140 13.85 6.87 -3.06
CA ARG A 140 12.38 6.83 -3.05
C ARG A 140 11.81 6.50 -1.68
N ALA A 141 12.41 5.56 -0.97
CA ALA A 141 12.00 5.20 0.39
C ALA A 141 12.14 6.41 1.34
N ARG A 142 13.29 7.11 1.29
CA ARG A 142 13.54 8.33 2.06
C ARG A 142 12.66 9.50 1.64
N ALA A 143 12.22 9.56 0.39
CA ALA A 143 11.28 10.58 -0.11
C ALA A 143 9.82 10.35 0.34
N GLY A 144 9.53 9.33 1.15
CA GLY A 144 8.23 9.11 1.75
C GLY A 144 7.28 8.24 0.91
N LYS A 145 7.79 7.32 0.10
CA LYS A 145 6.93 6.44 -0.71
C LYS A 145 6.03 5.54 0.13
N GLY A 146 6.46 5.13 1.32
CA GLY A 146 5.60 4.42 2.27
C GLY A 146 4.41 5.26 2.72
N ALA A 147 4.65 6.54 3.03
CA ALA A 147 3.59 7.49 3.36
C ALA A 147 2.63 7.75 2.19
N ASP A 148 3.16 7.88 0.96
CA ASP A 148 2.34 8.03 -0.24
C ASP A 148 1.37 6.85 -0.40
N ALA A 149 1.82 5.62 -0.15
CA ALA A 149 0.97 4.43 -0.19
C ALA A 149 -0.11 4.44 0.90
N ALA A 150 0.24 4.81 2.13
CA ALA A 150 -0.72 4.96 3.21
C ALA A 150 -1.81 6.00 2.88
N HIS A 151 -1.41 7.17 2.39
CA HIS A 151 -2.34 8.23 1.98
C HIS A 151 -3.26 7.78 0.83
N ALA A 152 -2.73 7.03 -0.15
CA ALA A 152 -3.53 6.49 -1.25
C ALA A 152 -4.60 5.52 -0.73
N CYS A 153 -4.25 4.61 0.16
CA CYS A 153 -5.20 3.69 0.79
C CYS A 153 -6.30 4.44 1.53
N LEU A 154 -5.93 5.39 2.39
CA LEU A 154 -6.88 6.17 3.18
C LEU A 154 -7.80 7.03 2.30
N ARG A 155 -7.28 7.57 1.19
CA ARG A 155 -8.09 8.35 0.25
C ARG A 155 -9.16 7.49 -0.44
N ILE A 156 -8.82 6.28 -0.87
CA ILE A 156 -9.80 5.36 -1.46
C ILE A 156 -10.84 4.93 -0.41
N LEU A 157 -10.42 4.66 0.81
CA LEU A 157 -11.34 4.35 1.91
C LEU A 157 -12.32 5.50 2.21
N GLU A 158 -11.84 6.73 2.22
CA GLU A 158 -12.67 7.92 2.41
C GLU A 158 -13.74 8.03 1.30
N LEU A 159 -13.34 7.87 0.05
CA LEU A 159 -14.27 7.88 -1.09
C LEU A 159 -15.29 6.74 -1.01
N GLN A 160 -14.85 5.54 -0.64
CA GLN A 160 -15.74 4.40 -0.44
C GLN A 160 -16.82 4.71 0.61
N ARG A 161 -16.42 5.26 1.76
CA ARG A 161 -17.36 5.66 2.82
C ARG A 161 -18.32 6.76 2.38
N THR A 162 -17.82 7.72 1.60
CA THR A 162 -18.65 8.79 1.03
C THR A 162 -19.72 8.22 0.09
N PHE A 163 -19.32 7.30 -0.80
CA PHE A 163 -20.27 6.66 -1.72
C PHE A 163 -21.28 5.75 -1.02
N GLU A 164 -20.91 5.16 0.09
CA GLU A 164 -21.80 4.35 0.92
C GLU A 164 -22.68 5.19 1.86
N GLY A 165 -22.58 6.52 1.82
CA GLY A 165 -23.35 7.44 2.67
C GLY A 165 -22.90 7.48 4.12
N GLN A 166 -21.69 6.99 4.41
CA GLN A 166 -21.06 7.07 5.72
C GLN A 166 -20.23 8.36 5.81
N SER A 167 -20.44 9.16 6.84
CA SER A 167 -19.57 10.31 7.10
C SER A 167 -18.14 9.83 7.33
N ALA A 168 -17.19 10.52 6.70
CA ALA A 168 -15.77 10.25 6.85
C ALA A 168 -15.29 10.42 8.30
#